data_db2c89d600d4ec704c0c42294e3146d3
#
_entry.id   db2c89d600d4ec704c0c42294e3146d3
#
_cell.length_a   1.000
_cell.length_b   1.000
_cell.length_c   1.000
_cell.angle_alpha   90.00
_cell.angle_beta   90.00
_cell.angle_gamma   90.00
#
_symmetry.space_group_name_H-M   'P 1'
#
loop_
_entity.id
_entity.type
_entity.pdbx_description
1 polymer ?
#
loop_
_entity_poly.entity_id
_entity_poly.type
_entity_poly.pdbx_seq_one_letter_code
_entity_poly.pdbx_strand_id
1 'polypeptide(L)'
;MWFVMREEEPEPRTMMPETIPWKLLQGIALVQLYREEKWVEPPELDRLPYSLLYHQTMSTLASTGELTPAELAQRVLTLSYFHRVSADDYRALLRHLIKIDHIQVTEGGGLIVGLAGERIINNFKFYAVFQENEEFTVRSESAELGTIVNPPPPGERIAIAGHCWIVEEVDWKRHTVFATQVKGRVPAYFGDCPGDINTHVLERMRKALNEHAVYPYLMGNARARLAQARHTTEISGAGTKPLINLGGDTWVLFPWLGSYAFLALERMLKIKCAAELGLRGLDPSRPYFMQFKMKADEETFFEVLAAEAEKDFDPIELVYPGEVPYFDRYDEYVPEELVRKGFAEGVLDIEGMKQRVLSWRDHA
;
A
#
# COMPACT_ATOMS: atom_id res chain seq x y z
N MET A 1 28.68 -7.66 4.94
CA MET A 1 27.27 -7.42 5.26
C MET A 1 26.53 -8.73 5.18
N TRP A 2 25.68 -9.08 6.15
CA TRP A 2 24.87 -10.29 6.16
C TRP A 2 23.41 -9.91 6.14
N PHE A 3 22.63 -10.54 5.26
CA PHE A 3 21.16 -10.42 5.26
C PHE A 3 20.60 -11.69 5.89
N VAL A 4 19.83 -11.53 6.97
CA VAL A 4 19.14 -12.63 7.65
C VAL A 4 17.66 -12.46 7.38
N MET A 5 17.09 -13.42 6.63
CA MET A 5 15.65 -13.45 6.34
C MET A 5 15.01 -14.47 7.29
N ARG A 6 13.99 -14.01 8.02
CA ARG A 6 13.16 -14.90 8.83
C ARG A 6 11.98 -15.34 7.97
N GLU A 7 11.91 -16.61 7.67
CA GLU A 7 10.81 -17.25 6.96
C GLU A 7 10.39 -18.52 7.70
N GLU A 8 9.12 -18.85 7.62
CA GLU A 8 8.61 -20.10 8.15
C GLU A 8 8.88 -21.23 7.15
N GLU A 9 9.21 -22.41 7.67
CA GLU A 9 9.30 -23.59 6.82
C GLU A 9 7.89 -24.05 6.45
N PRO A 10 7.61 -24.33 5.16
CA PRO A 10 6.28 -24.75 4.74
C PRO A 10 5.95 -26.13 5.31
N GLU A 11 4.80 -26.23 5.93
CA GLU A 11 4.21 -27.49 6.37
C GLU A 11 3.56 -28.25 5.20
N PRO A 12 3.28 -29.57 5.32
CA PRO A 12 2.66 -30.37 4.26
C PRO A 12 1.28 -29.86 3.81
N ARG A 13 0.64 -28.98 4.58
CA ARG A 13 -0.68 -28.37 4.28
C ARG A 13 -0.61 -26.91 3.91
N THR A 14 0.58 -26.33 3.84
CA THR A 14 0.77 -24.94 3.43
C THR A 14 0.32 -24.77 1.98
N MET A 15 -0.50 -23.76 1.72
CA MET A 15 -0.97 -23.43 0.36
C MET A 15 0.20 -23.03 -0.53
N MET A 16 0.14 -23.38 -1.81
CA MET A 16 1.24 -23.19 -2.75
C MET A 16 1.82 -21.74 -2.74
N PRO A 17 1.03 -20.66 -2.76
CA PRO A 17 1.58 -19.30 -2.73
C PRO A 17 2.39 -18.97 -1.48
N GLU A 18 2.01 -19.55 -0.34
CA GLU A 18 2.67 -19.36 0.96
C GLU A 18 3.96 -20.20 1.08
N THR A 19 4.15 -21.19 0.20
CA THR A 19 5.39 -21.98 0.16
C THR A 19 6.55 -21.20 -0.47
N ILE A 20 6.28 -20.11 -1.18
CA ILE A 20 7.30 -19.28 -1.84
C ILE A 20 7.96 -18.37 -0.81
N PRO A 21 9.31 -18.36 -0.71
CA PRO A 21 10.04 -17.54 0.26
C PRO A 21 10.16 -16.08 -0.22
N TRP A 22 9.10 -15.31 -0.09
CA TRP A 22 8.97 -13.95 -0.65
C TRP A 22 10.07 -13.00 -0.20
N LYS A 23 10.42 -13.00 1.09
CA LYS A 23 11.46 -12.12 1.62
C LYS A 23 12.86 -12.49 1.11
N LEU A 24 13.15 -13.79 0.98
CA LEU A 24 14.40 -14.26 0.39
C LEU A 24 14.49 -13.83 -1.08
N LEU A 25 13.41 -14.02 -1.85
CA LEU A 25 13.37 -13.60 -3.26
C LEU A 25 13.54 -12.09 -3.43
N GLN A 26 12.90 -11.29 -2.57
CA GLN A 26 13.08 -9.84 -2.57
C GLN A 26 14.54 -9.45 -2.30
N GLY A 27 15.17 -10.08 -1.30
CA GLY A 27 16.59 -9.86 -1.03
C GLY A 27 17.49 -10.24 -2.22
N ILE A 28 17.20 -11.37 -2.89
CA ILE A 28 17.91 -11.78 -4.11
C ILE A 28 17.70 -10.76 -5.23
N ALA A 29 16.46 -10.34 -5.46
CA ALA A 29 16.12 -9.37 -6.50
C ALA A 29 16.87 -8.05 -6.32
N LEU A 30 16.86 -7.48 -5.11
CA LEU A 30 17.58 -6.23 -4.81
C LEU A 30 19.09 -6.36 -5.06
N VAL A 31 19.71 -7.46 -4.61
CA VAL A 31 21.14 -7.71 -4.86
C VAL A 31 21.42 -7.84 -6.35
N GLN A 32 20.57 -8.52 -7.08
CA GLN A 32 20.76 -8.73 -8.52
C GLN A 32 20.54 -7.45 -9.32
N LEU A 33 19.49 -6.69 -9.06
CA LEU A 33 19.26 -5.39 -9.69
C LEU A 33 20.45 -4.45 -9.52
N TYR A 34 21.01 -4.39 -8.31
CA TYR A 34 22.21 -3.59 -8.10
C TYR A 34 23.43 -4.14 -8.86
N ARG A 35 23.62 -5.47 -8.89
CA ARG A 35 24.77 -6.08 -9.58
C ARG A 35 24.67 -6.01 -11.10
N GLU A 36 23.49 -6.27 -11.65
CA GLU A 36 23.24 -6.33 -13.09
C GLU A 36 23.11 -4.94 -13.71
N GLU A 37 22.39 -4.03 -13.06
CA GLU A 37 21.95 -2.77 -13.63
C GLU A 37 22.44 -1.54 -12.85
N LYS A 38 23.08 -1.72 -11.68
CA LYS A 38 23.37 -0.63 -10.73
C LYS A 38 22.09 0.11 -10.29
N TRP A 39 20.97 -0.58 -10.39
CA TRP A 39 19.68 0.01 -10.08
C TRP A 39 19.54 0.32 -8.58
N VAL A 40 19.05 1.50 -8.32
CA VAL A 40 18.58 1.98 -7.01
C VAL A 40 17.18 2.52 -7.24
N GLU A 41 16.26 2.24 -6.34
CA GLU A 41 14.89 2.70 -6.46
C GLU A 41 14.83 4.23 -6.63
N PRO A 42 14.25 4.74 -7.73
CA PRO A 42 14.13 6.18 -7.94
C PRO A 42 13.10 6.77 -6.98
N PRO A 43 13.28 8.03 -6.54
CA PRO A 43 12.23 8.70 -5.79
C PRO A 43 11.00 8.90 -6.65
N GLU A 44 9.82 8.69 -6.07
CA GLU A 44 8.56 8.96 -6.74
C GLU A 44 8.24 10.45 -6.65
N LEU A 45 8.33 11.15 -7.79
CA LEU A 45 8.14 12.59 -7.86
C LEU A 45 6.74 13.01 -8.32
N ASP A 46 5.97 12.09 -8.89
CA ASP A 46 4.68 12.36 -9.52
C ASP A 46 3.48 12.09 -8.59
N ARG A 47 3.66 12.29 -7.30
CA ARG A 47 2.58 12.20 -6.30
C ARG A 47 1.88 13.53 -6.07
N LEU A 48 0.74 13.47 -5.36
CA LEU A 48 0.05 14.62 -4.77
C LEU A 48 0.25 14.60 -3.25
N PRO A 49 1.38 15.12 -2.74
CA PRO A 49 1.81 14.93 -1.35
C PRO A 49 1.16 15.96 -0.40
N TYR A 50 -0.15 15.89 -0.22
CA TYR A 50 -0.89 16.87 0.57
C TYR A 50 -0.53 16.87 2.06
N SER A 51 -0.16 15.74 2.63
CA SER A 51 0.40 15.64 3.97
C SER A 51 1.69 16.46 4.12
N LEU A 52 2.61 16.29 3.17
CA LEU A 52 3.84 17.08 3.14
C LEU A 52 3.57 18.56 2.84
N LEU A 53 2.58 18.86 1.99
CA LEU A 53 2.14 20.22 1.70
C LEU A 53 1.65 20.93 2.98
N TYR A 54 0.84 20.25 3.80
CA TYR A 54 0.46 20.71 5.13
C TYR A 54 1.71 21.02 5.98
N HIS A 55 2.61 20.06 6.11
CA HIS A 55 3.81 20.22 6.92
C HIS A 55 4.68 21.40 6.46
N GLN A 56 4.92 21.54 5.15
CA GLN A 56 5.71 22.65 4.62
C GLN A 56 5.02 24.00 4.78
N THR A 57 3.70 24.05 4.67
CA THR A 57 2.90 25.26 4.93
C THR A 57 3.07 25.73 6.37
N MET A 58 2.86 24.82 7.34
CA MET A 58 2.99 25.12 8.76
C MET A 58 4.44 25.47 9.14
N SER A 59 5.41 24.73 8.61
CA SER A 59 6.84 24.97 8.86
C SER A 59 7.30 26.34 8.32
N THR A 60 6.79 26.73 7.14
CA THR A 60 7.10 28.03 6.53
C THR A 60 6.53 29.17 7.40
N LEU A 61 5.28 29.10 7.83
CA LEU A 61 4.68 30.09 8.73
C LEU A 61 5.38 30.14 10.08
N ALA A 62 5.72 28.99 10.66
CA ALA A 62 6.43 28.93 11.93
C ALA A 62 7.81 29.62 11.88
N SER A 63 8.50 29.52 10.74
CA SER A 63 9.85 30.09 10.59
C SER A 63 9.84 31.56 10.19
N THR A 64 8.80 32.04 9.52
CA THR A 64 8.75 33.41 8.97
C THR A 64 7.85 34.35 9.73
N GLY A 65 6.93 33.81 10.53
CA GLY A 65 5.88 34.57 11.20
C GLY A 65 4.70 34.85 10.26
N GLU A 66 4.41 36.12 9.99
CA GLU A 66 3.30 36.52 9.14
C GLU A 66 3.68 36.55 7.66
N LEU A 67 2.83 35.98 6.81
CA LEU A 67 2.92 36.04 5.35
C LEU A 67 1.55 36.27 4.73
N THR A 68 1.50 36.99 3.62
CA THR A 68 0.29 37.02 2.79
C THR A 68 0.03 35.62 2.18
N PRO A 69 -1.23 35.28 1.83
CA PRO A 69 -1.52 34.02 1.15
C PRO A 69 -0.71 33.81 -0.14
N ALA A 70 -0.44 34.89 -0.88
CA ALA A 70 0.34 34.84 -2.12
C ALA A 70 1.82 34.54 -1.85
N GLU A 71 2.44 35.19 -0.86
CA GLU A 71 3.82 34.93 -0.47
C GLU A 71 4.01 33.51 0.06
N LEU A 72 3.06 33.05 0.88
CA LEU A 72 3.08 31.67 1.39
C LEU A 72 2.98 30.65 0.24
N ALA A 73 2.04 30.86 -0.69
CA ALA A 73 1.90 30.00 -1.87
C ALA A 73 3.17 30.01 -2.73
N GLN A 74 3.76 31.19 -2.96
CA GLN A 74 4.99 31.29 -3.71
C GLN A 74 6.14 30.52 -3.08
N ARG A 75 6.28 30.58 -1.75
CA ARG A 75 7.36 29.88 -1.03
C ARG A 75 7.17 28.37 -1.02
N VAL A 76 5.94 27.90 -0.84
CA VAL A 76 5.63 26.48 -0.70
C VAL A 76 5.51 25.79 -2.06
N LEU A 77 4.71 26.34 -2.99
CA LEU A 77 4.43 25.68 -4.27
C LEU A 77 5.60 25.72 -5.26
N THR A 78 6.64 26.54 -5.02
CA THR A 78 7.86 26.52 -5.84
C THR A 78 8.81 25.36 -5.50
N LEU A 79 8.58 24.65 -4.41
CA LEU A 79 9.30 23.41 -4.14
C LEU A 79 8.95 22.37 -5.19
N SER A 80 9.96 21.78 -5.82
CA SER A 80 9.81 20.87 -6.97
C SER A 80 8.86 19.69 -6.71
N TYR A 81 8.75 19.24 -5.48
CA TYR A 81 7.89 18.11 -5.11
C TYR A 81 6.39 18.46 -5.17
N PHE A 82 6.02 19.74 -5.21
CA PHE A 82 4.62 20.19 -5.31
C PHE A 82 4.20 20.59 -6.72
N HIS A 83 4.97 20.24 -7.75
CA HIS A 83 4.72 20.66 -9.14
C HIS A 83 3.35 20.24 -9.68
N ARG A 84 2.75 19.14 -9.16
CA ARG A 84 1.40 18.68 -9.51
C ARG A 84 0.28 19.30 -8.67
N VAL A 85 0.61 19.98 -7.58
CA VAL A 85 -0.40 20.59 -6.71
C VAL A 85 -0.95 21.85 -7.37
N SER A 86 -2.26 21.88 -7.59
CA SER A 86 -2.92 23.05 -8.17
C SER A 86 -3.06 24.19 -7.15
N ALA A 87 -3.20 25.41 -7.65
CA ALA A 87 -3.48 26.57 -6.80
C ALA A 87 -4.84 26.45 -6.09
N ASP A 88 -5.80 25.74 -6.69
CA ASP A 88 -7.11 25.51 -6.09
C ASP A 88 -7.04 24.49 -4.95
N ASP A 89 -6.27 23.42 -5.10
CA ASP A 89 -6.01 22.45 -4.02
C ASP A 89 -5.35 23.16 -2.83
N TYR A 90 -4.38 24.04 -3.11
CA TYR A 90 -3.70 24.78 -2.05
C TYR A 90 -4.65 25.76 -1.33
N ARG A 91 -5.54 26.43 -2.07
CA ARG A 91 -6.57 27.28 -1.47
C ARG A 91 -7.55 26.46 -0.61
N ALA A 92 -7.92 25.27 -1.06
CA ALA A 92 -8.76 24.37 -0.28
C ALA A 92 -8.07 23.97 1.03
N LEU A 93 -6.80 23.61 0.99
CA LEU A 93 -5.99 23.33 2.18
C LEU A 93 -5.95 24.54 3.13
N LEU A 94 -5.59 25.73 2.65
CA LEU A 94 -5.49 26.91 3.49
C LEU A 94 -6.83 27.28 4.17
N ARG A 95 -7.96 27.20 3.44
CA ARG A 95 -9.30 27.41 4.01
C ARG A 95 -9.62 26.40 5.12
N HIS A 96 -9.24 25.15 4.92
CA HIS A 96 -9.43 24.11 5.93
C HIS A 96 -8.57 24.39 7.17
N LEU A 97 -7.30 24.76 7.00
CA LEU A 97 -6.40 25.07 8.11
C LEU A 97 -6.87 26.28 8.94
N ILE A 98 -7.48 27.27 8.29
CA ILE A 98 -8.12 28.39 8.98
C ILE A 98 -9.35 27.90 9.79
N LYS A 99 -10.17 27.02 9.20
CA LYS A 99 -11.36 26.46 9.86
C LYS A 99 -11.02 25.65 11.11
N ILE A 100 -9.91 24.93 11.12
CA ILE A 100 -9.46 24.09 12.25
C ILE A 100 -8.49 24.80 13.21
N ASP A 101 -8.32 26.12 13.05
CA ASP A 101 -7.45 26.99 13.88
C ASP A 101 -5.96 26.60 13.84
N HIS A 102 -5.49 25.96 12.76
CA HIS A 102 -4.08 25.76 12.54
C HIS A 102 -3.41 27.00 11.95
N ILE A 103 -4.16 27.82 11.23
CA ILE A 103 -3.77 29.12 10.67
C ILE A 103 -4.82 30.14 11.11
N GLN A 104 -4.38 31.35 11.43
CA GLN A 104 -5.24 32.51 11.68
C GLN A 104 -4.94 33.62 10.67
N VAL A 105 -5.99 34.40 10.39
CA VAL A 105 -5.90 35.57 9.52
C VAL A 105 -5.77 36.81 10.39
N THR A 106 -4.74 37.62 10.16
CA THR A 106 -4.53 38.89 10.86
C THR A 106 -5.46 39.99 10.34
N GLU A 107 -5.60 41.10 11.07
CA GLU A 107 -6.37 42.26 10.62
C GLU A 107 -5.87 42.82 9.27
N GLY A 108 -4.58 42.67 8.99
CA GLY A 108 -3.94 43.07 7.71
C GLY A 108 -4.17 42.08 6.57
N GLY A 109 -4.85 40.94 6.81
CA GLY A 109 -5.06 39.89 5.81
C GLY A 109 -3.87 38.94 5.66
N GLY A 110 -2.84 39.05 6.51
CA GLY A 110 -1.75 38.09 6.61
C GLY A 110 -2.17 36.78 7.28
N LEU A 111 -1.41 35.75 7.08
CA LEU A 111 -1.58 34.43 7.69
C LEU A 111 -0.50 34.20 8.74
N ILE A 112 -0.89 33.74 9.90
CA ILE A 112 -0.01 33.33 11.00
C ILE A 112 -0.41 31.92 11.48
N VAL A 113 0.46 31.28 12.25
CA VAL A 113 0.12 30.02 12.91
C VAL A 113 -0.97 30.28 13.95
N GLY A 114 -2.04 29.49 13.94
CA GLY A 114 -3.15 29.56 14.90
C GLY A 114 -2.84 28.79 16.18
N LEU A 115 -3.67 28.97 17.21
CA LEU A 115 -3.47 28.35 18.54
C LEU A 115 -3.42 26.82 18.51
N ALA A 116 -4.26 26.18 17.70
CA ALA A 116 -4.23 24.74 17.53
C ALA A 116 -2.97 24.32 16.77
N GLY A 117 -2.56 25.09 15.75
CA GLY A 117 -1.33 24.87 15.00
C GLY A 117 -0.06 24.98 15.84
N GLU A 118 0.00 25.95 16.78
CA GLU A 118 1.16 26.11 17.69
C GLU A 118 1.42 24.86 18.53
N ARG A 119 0.39 24.15 18.97
CA ARG A 119 0.53 22.90 19.73
C ARG A 119 1.20 21.81 18.92
N ILE A 120 0.98 21.82 17.61
CA ILE A 120 1.55 20.81 16.70
C ILE A 120 2.99 21.16 16.36
N ILE A 121 3.28 22.40 15.93
CA ILE A 121 4.63 22.81 15.53
C ILE A 121 5.63 22.83 16.69
N ASN A 122 5.16 23.08 17.93
CA ASN A 122 5.99 23.05 19.12
C ASN A 122 6.29 21.63 19.63
N ASN A 123 5.67 20.60 19.05
CA ASN A 123 5.99 19.21 19.37
C ASN A 123 7.19 18.76 18.54
N PHE A 124 8.21 18.14 19.18
CA PHE A 124 9.38 17.63 18.48
C PHE A 124 9.05 16.62 17.36
N LYS A 125 7.94 15.91 17.49
CA LYS A 125 7.43 14.99 16.47
C LYS A 125 7.07 15.68 15.16
N PHE A 126 6.81 17.00 15.19
CA PHE A 126 6.48 17.77 13.99
C PHE A 126 7.63 17.79 12.97
N TYR A 127 8.87 17.69 13.40
CA TYR A 127 10.04 17.70 12.51
C TYR A 127 10.22 16.37 11.73
N ALA A 128 9.50 15.32 12.09
CA ALA A 128 9.48 14.08 11.34
C ALA A 128 8.31 14.10 10.34
N VAL A 129 8.59 13.85 9.07
CA VAL A 129 7.57 13.79 8.00
C VAL A 129 7.20 12.36 7.60
N PHE A 130 7.96 11.38 8.09
CA PHE A 130 7.68 9.98 7.85
C PHE A 130 6.62 9.46 8.82
N GLN A 131 5.73 8.61 8.31
CA GLN A 131 4.81 7.88 9.14
C GLN A 131 5.61 7.01 10.11
N GLU A 132 5.37 7.18 11.41
CA GLU A 132 5.87 6.23 12.39
C GLU A 132 4.96 5.00 12.30
N ASN A 133 5.52 3.80 12.32
CA ASN A 133 4.76 2.58 12.52
C ASN A 133 4.28 2.57 13.97
N GLU A 134 3.12 3.16 14.21
CA GLU A 134 2.51 3.18 15.54
C GLU A 134 1.90 1.81 15.82
N GLU A 135 2.30 1.21 16.94
CA GLU A 135 1.70 -0.05 17.38
C GLU A 135 0.35 0.22 18.05
N PHE A 136 -0.64 -0.52 17.64
CA PHE A 136 -1.97 -0.52 18.23
C PHE A 136 -2.13 -1.76 19.10
N THR A 137 -2.55 -1.57 20.34
CA THR A 137 -2.89 -2.67 21.22
C THR A 137 -4.24 -3.26 20.83
N VAL A 138 -4.28 -4.55 20.49
CA VAL A 138 -5.53 -5.25 20.20
C VAL A 138 -6.11 -5.80 21.49
N ARG A 139 -7.38 -5.47 21.74
CA ARG A 139 -8.12 -5.89 22.94
C ARG A 139 -9.41 -6.58 22.58
N SER A 140 -9.73 -7.63 23.34
CA SER A 140 -11.09 -8.14 23.44
C SER A 140 -11.78 -7.59 24.71
N GLU A 141 -13.04 -7.91 24.90
CA GLU A 141 -13.77 -7.51 26.12
C GLU A 141 -13.05 -7.93 27.43
N SER A 142 -12.28 -8.99 27.41
CA SER A 142 -11.71 -9.63 28.60
C SER A 142 -10.18 -9.60 28.66
N ALA A 143 -9.46 -9.34 27.57
CA ALA A 143 -8.01 -9.47 27.56
C ALA A 143 -7.34 -8.60 26.48
N GLU A 144 -6.09 -8.26 26.74
CA GLU A 144 -5.15 -7.76 25.73
C GLU A 144 -4.58 -8.94 24.94
N LEU A 145 -4.63 -8.86 23.60
CA LEU A 145 -4.31 -9.95 22.70
C LEU A 145 -2.90 -9.84 22.11
N GLY A 146 -2.38 -8.61 22.04
CA GLY A 146 -1.10 -8.29 21.43
C GLY A 146 -1.12 -6.94 20.72
N THR A 147 -0.14 -6.68 19.87
CA THR A 147 -0.03 -5.43 19.10
C THR A 147 -0.06 -5.69 17.60
N ILE A 148 -0.60 -4.74 16.86
CA ILE A 148 -0.56 -4.71 15.37
C ILE A 148 -0.13 -3.33 14.91
N VAL A 149 0.54 -3.28 13.78
CA VAL A 149 0.87 -2.05 13.06
C VAL A 149 -0.16 -1.87 11.96
N ASN A 150 -0.65 -0.64 11.74
CA ASN A 150 -1.64 -0.34 10.72
C ASN A 150 -2.92 -1.20 10.83
N PRO A 151 -3.79 -0.93 11.83
CA PRO A 151 -4.99 -1.73 12.03
C PRO A 151 -5.91 -1.67 10.81
N PRO A 152 -6.47 -2.81 10.38
CA PRO A 152 -7.45 -2.80 9.31
C PRO A 152 -8.76 -2.12 9.78
N PRO A 153 -9.59 -1.66 8.84
CA PRO A 153 -10.84 -1.00 9.17
C PRO A 153 -11.82 -1.93 9.90
N PRO A 154 -12.78 -1.37 10.66
CA PRO A 154 -13.84 -2.14 11.28
C PRO A 154 -14.58 -3.04 10.30
N GLY A 155 -14.86 -4.27 10.71
CA GLY A 155 -15.47 -5.32 9.89
C GLY A 155 -14.47 -6.27 9.23
N GLU A 156 -13.20 -5.92 9.19
CA GLU A 156 -12.16 -6.83 8.69
C GLU A 156 -11.69 -7.82 9.76
N ARG A 157 -11.10 -8.91 9.29
CA ARG A 157 -10.62 -9.99 10.17
C ARG A 157 -9.12 -9.94 10.33
N ILE A 158 -8.66 -10.17 11.54
CA ILE A 158 -7.24 -10.28 11.89
C ILE A 158 -6.95 -11.62 12.56
N ALA A 159 -5.74 -12.13 12.38
CA ALA A 159 -5.23 -13.27 13.12
C ALA A 159 -4.27 -12.76 14.21
N ILE A 160 -4.62 -12.95 15.46
CA ILE A 160 -3.76 -12.59 16.60
C ILE A 160 -3.92 -13.61 17.72
N ALA A 161 -2.85 -13.89 18.46
CA ALA A 161 -2.82 -14.88 19.54
C ALA A 161 -3.34 -16.28 19.11
N GLY A 162 -3.11 -16.67 17.85
CA GLY A 162 -3.52 -17.98 17.33
C GLY A 162 -5.03 -18.14 17.02
N HIS A 163 -5.78 -17.05 17.09
CA HIS A 163 -7.22 -17.03 16.84
C HIS A 163 -7.59 -15.99 15.77
N CYS A 164 -8.78 -16.18 15.17
CA CYS A 164 -9.37 -15.24 14.23
C CYS A 164 -10.27 -14.25 14.99
N TRP A 165 -10.12 -12.97 14.70
CA TRP A 165 -10.85 -11.87 15.31
C TRP A 165 -11.41 -10.96 14.22
N ILE A 166 -12.58 -10.36 14.46
CA ILE A 166 -13.12 -9.29 13.64
C ILE A 166 -12.88 -7.97 14.35
N VAL A 167 -12.35 -6.98 13.63
CA VAL A 167 -12.16 -5.63 14.15
C VAL A 167 -13.52 -4.95 14.27
N GLU A 168 -13.89 -4.51 15.45
CA GLU A 168 -15.14 -3.80 15.70
C GLU A 168 -14.95 -2.29 15.70
N GLU A 169 -13.87 -1.83 16.32
CA GLU A 169 -13.56 -0.41 16.46
C GLU A 169 -12.05 -0.19 16.49
N VAL A 170 -11.59 0.93 15.92
CA VAL A 170 -10.22 1.41 16.01
C VAL A 170 -10.21 2.78 16.68
N ASP A 171 -9.72 2.85 17.92
CA ASP A 171 -9.46 4.11 18.63
C ASP A 171 -8.04 4.61 18.29
N TRP A 172 -7.98 5.48 17.30
CA TRP A 172 -6.73 6.07 16.82
C TRP A 172 -6.04 6.95 17.87
N LYS A 173 -6.80 7.55 18.80
CA LYS A 173 -6.24 8.43 19.85
C LYS A 173 -5.55 7.64 20.95
N ARG A 174 -6.10 6.46 21.26
CA ARG A 174 -5.58 5.57 22.30
C ARG A 174 -4.71 4.45 21.75
N HIS A 175 -4.53 4.40 20.42
CA HIS A 175 -3.85 3.30 19.72
C HIS A 175 -4.37 1.94 20.16
N THR A 176 -5.70 1.79 20.16
CA THR A 176 -6.36 0.57 20.62
C THR A 176 -7.33 0.07 19.56
N VAL A 177 -7.28 -1.21 19.28
CA VAL A 177 -8.22 -1.92 18.40
C VAL A 177 -9.08 -2.84 19.26
N PHE A 178 -10.38 -2.68 19.17
CA PHE A 178 -11.33 -3.60 19.80
C PHE A 178 -11.74 -4.67 18.80
N ALA A 179 -11.64 -5.94 19.21
CA ALA A 179 -11.91 -7.06 18.35
C ALA A 179 -12.65 -8.18 19.07
N THR A 180 -13.58 -8.82 18.37
CA THR A 180 -14.36 -9.97 18.86
C THR A 180 -13.92 -11.25 18.17
N GLN A 181 -13.77 -12.31 18.95
CA GLN A 181 -13.34 -13.61 18.45
C GLN A 181 -14.41 -14.21 17.52
N VAL A 182 -13.99 -14.67 16.34
CA VAL A 182 -14.87 -15.34 15.38
C VAL A 182 -14.30 -16.69 14.97
N LYS A 183 -15.18 -17.62 14.59
CA LYS A 183 -14.74 -18.89 14.02
C LYS A 183 -14.28 -18.67 12.57
N GLY A 184 -13.11 -19.13 12.22
CA GLY A 184 -12.58 -19.08 10.88
C GLY A 184 -11.05 -19.13 10.88
N ARG A 185 -10.45 -19.28 9.71
CA ARG A 185 -9.04 -19.02 9.47
C ARG A 185 -8.94 -17.65 8.77
N VAL A 186 -8.06 -16.85 9.26
CA VAL A 186 -7.52 -15.69 8.52
C VAL A 186 -6.07 -16.05 8.31
N PRO A 187 -5.50 -15.83 7.13
CA PRO A 187 -4.06 -15.82 6.98
C PRO A 187 -3.50 -14.89 8.06
N ALA A 188 -2.40 -15.28 8.69
CA ALA A 188 -1.76 -14.44 9.67
C ALA A 188 -1.53 -13.07 8.99
N TYR A 189 -2.14 -12.01 9.53
CA TYR A 189 -1.90 -10.66 9.09
C TYR A 189 -0.46 -10.32 9.47
N PHE A 190 0.44 -10.65 8.58
CA PHE A 190 1.77 -10.06 8.58
C PHE A 190 1.52 -8.66 8.06
N GLY A 191 1.56 -7.68 8.98
CA GLY A 191 1.28 -6.29 8.67
C GLY A 191 1.87 -5.91 7.33
N ASP A 192 1.16 -5.08 6.58
CA ASP A 192 1.56 -4.60 5.25
C ASP A 192 3.07 -4.46 5.20
N CYS A 193 3.68 -4.97 4.15
CA CYS A 193 5.12 -4.86 3.97
C CYS A 193 5.52 -3.41 4.28
N PRO A 194 6.30 -3.15 5.33
CA PRO A 194 6.61 -1.80 5.73
C PRO A 194 7.48 -1.17 4.65
N GLY A 195 6.87 -0.49 3.72
CA GLY A 195 7.53 0.15 2.59
C GLY A 195 6.93 -0.26 1.26
N ASP A 196 7.06 0.66 0.31
CA ASP A 196 6.66 0.45 -1.07
C ASP A 196 7.69 -0.41 -1.77
N ILE A 197 7.24 -1.42 -2.49
CA ILE A 197 8.10 -2.25 -3.33
C ILE A 197 7.83 -1.89 -4.78
N ASN A 198 8.86 -1.44 -5.49
CA ASN A 198 8.77 -1.09 -6.90
C ASN A 198 8.48 -2.32 -7.79
N THR A 199 7.72 -2.13 -8.86
CA THR A 199 7.38 -3.18 -9.84
C THR A 199 8.64 -3.89 -10.38
N HIS A 200 9.73 -3.16 -10.60
CA HIS A 200 10.98 -3.73 -11.09
C HIS A 200 11.58 -4.79 -10.14
N VAL A 201 11.38 -4.61 -8.84
CA VAL A 201 11.78 -5.63 -7.84
C VAL A 201 10.95 -6.91 -8.00
N LEU A 202 9.62 -6.79 -8.14
CA LEU A 202 8.73 -7.95 -8.33
C LEU A 202 9.03 -8.69 -9.64
N GLU A 203 9.31 -7.98 -10.71
CA GLU A 203 9.73 -8.56 -11.99
C GLU A 203 11.07 -9.31 -11.86
N ARG A 204 12.02 -8.73 -11.13
CA ARG A 204 13.30 -9.40 -10.89
C ARG A 204 13.14 -10.62 -9.97
N MET A 205 12.20 -10.60 -9.01
CA MET A 205 11.83 -11.78 -8.22
C MET A 205 11.24 -12.88 -9.11
N ARG A 206 10.32 -12.53 -10.03
CA ARG A 206 9.79 -13.46 -11.04
C ARG A 206 10.91 -14.09 -11.88
N LYS A 207 11.84 -13.28 -12.35
CA LYS A 207 13.02 -13.76 -13.10
C LYS A 207 13.86 -14.71 -12.25
N ALA A 208 14.08 -14.42 -10.96
CA ALA A 208 14.86 -15.27 -10.06
C ALA A 208 14.22 -16.66 -9.84
N LEU A 209 12.90 -16.76 -9.90
CA LEU A 209 12.17 -18.03 -9.83
C LEU A 209 12.30 -18.85 -11.13
N ASN A 210 12.32 -18.20 -12.29
CA ASN A 210 12.32 -18.86 -13.60
C ASN A 210 13.71 -19.16 -14.15
N GLU A 211 14.76 -18.52 -13.63
CA GLU A 211 16.13 -18.77 -14.11
C GLU A 211 16.83 -19.85 -13.29
N HIS A 212 17.79 -20.55 -13.91
CA HIS A 212 18.60 -21.57 -13.25
C HIS A 212 19.93 -21.01 -12.71
N ALA A 213 20.06 -19.68 -12.62
CA ALA A 213 21.27 -19.03 -12.15
C ALA A 213 21.63 -19.44 -10.71
N VAL A 214 22.92 -19.70 -10.49
CA VAL A 214 23.47 -19.93 -9.14
C VAL A 214 23.96 -18.61 -8.58
N TYR A 215 23.45 -18.24 -7.41
CA TYR A 215 23.87 -17.04 -6.69
C TYR A 215 24.94 -17.40 -5.65
N PRO A 216 26.23 -17.11 -5.91
CA PRO A 216 27.34 -17.58 -5.05
C PRO A 216 27.31 -16.97 -3.65
N TYR A 217 26.65 -15.84 -3.48
CA TYR A 217 26.52 -15.16 -2.18
C TYR A 217 25.48 -15.80 -1.25
N LEU A 218 24.61 -16.69 -1.74
CA LEU A 218 23.66 -17.39 -0.91
C LEU A 218 24.33 -18.49 -0.08
N MET A 219 23.94 -18.60 1.17
CA MET A 219 24.31 -19.74 2.03
C MET A 219 23.57 -21.01 1.63
N GLY A 220 24.02 -22.16 2.14
CA GLY A 220 23.47 -23.47 1.78
C GLY A 220 21.96 -23.62 1.99
N ASN A 221 21.46 -23.14 3.16
CA ASN A 221 20.04 -23.14 3.47
C ASN A 221 19.22 -22.26 2.51
N ALA A 222 19.70 -21.04 2.19
CA ALA A 222 19.04 -20.14 1.26
C ALA A 222 19.03 -20.72 -0.19
N ARG A 223 20.11 -21.40 -0.60
CA ARG A 223 20.15 -22.09 -1.90
C ARG A 223 19.14 -23.22 -1.97
N ALA A 224 19.07 -24.06 -0.92
CA ALA A 224 18.11 -25.15 -0.84
C ALA A 224 16.67 -24.62 -0.89
N ARG A 225 16.39 -23.54 -0.16
CA ARG A 225 15.07 -22.91 -0.13
C ARG A 225 14.69 -22.30 -1.50
N LEU A 226 15.62 -21.64 -2.17
CA LEU A 226 15.41 -21.14 -3.54
C LEU A 226 15.17 -22.28 -4.54
N ALA A 227 15.94 -23.39 -4.45
CA ALA A 227 15.76 -24.54 -5.33
C ALA A 227 14.36 -25.17 -5.13
N GLN A 228 13.89 -25.27 -3.89
CA GLN A 228 12.54 -25.75 -3.58
C GLN A 228 11.47 -24.81 -4.17
N ALA A 229 11.64 -23.49 -4.03
CA ALA A 229 10.71 -22.50 -4.57
C ALA A 229 10.64 -22.56 -6.10
N ARG A 230 11.77 -22.68 -6.78
CA ARG A 230 11.84 -22.86 -8.25
C ARG A 230 11.11 -24.10 -8.69
N HIS A 231 11.33 -25.21 -8.03
CA HIS A 231 10.65 -26.48 -8.33
C HIS A 231 9.13 -26.37 -8.14
N THR A 232 8.66 -25.78 -7.02
CA THR A 232 7.24 -25.51 -6.79
C THR A 232 6.65 -24.61 -7.89
N THR A 233 7.37 -23.56 -8.26
CA THR A 233 6.94 -22.60 -9.28
C THR A 233 6.87 -23.25 -10.67
N GLU A 234 7.81 -24.11 -11.02
CA GLU A 234 7.84 -24.86 -12.27
C GLU A 234 6.63 -25.81 -12.37
N ILE A 235 6.37 -26.60 -11.34
CA ILE A 235 5.25 -27.55 -11.33
C ILE A 235 3.90 -26.84 -11.35
N SER A 236 3.75 -25.73 -10.62
CA SER A 236 2.49 -24.99 -10.53
C SER A 236 2.25 -24.04 -11.72
N GLY A 237 3.29 -23.67 -12.45
CA GLY A 237 3.24 -22.64 -13.49
C GLY A 237 3.27 -21.20 -12.96
N ALA A 238 3.43 -20.97 -11.64
CA ALA A 238 3.36 -19.66 -11.01
C ALA A 238 4.39 -18.63 -11.50
N GLY A 239 5.48 -19.08 -12.10
CA GLY A 239 6.48 -18.21 -12.70
C GLY A 239 6.10 -17.66 -14.08
N THR A 240 5.22 -18.36 -14.80
CA THR A 240 4.85 -18.04 -16.19
C THR A 240 3.40 -17.59 -16.31
N LYS A 241 2.47 -18.25 -15.61
CA LYS A 241 1.05 -17.93 -15.62
C LYS A 241 0.73 -16.92 -14.52
N PRO A 242 0.01 -15.84 -14.83
CA PRO A 242 -0.41 -14.89 -13.80
C PRO A 242 -1.53 -15.45 -12.92
N LEU A 243 -2.43 -16.28 -13.46
CA LEU A 243 -3.58 -16.86 -12.76
C LEU A 243 -3.44 -18.38 -12.67
N ILE A 244 -3.70 -18.94 -11.49
CA ILE A 244 -3.59 -20.38 -11.23
C ILE A 244 -4.81 -20.85 -10.44
N ASN A 245 -5.42 -21.96 -10.89
CA ASN A 245 -6.46 -22.62 -10.14
C ASN A 245 -5.86 -23.54 -9.07
N LEU A 246 -6.22 -23.31 -7.81
CA LEU A 246 -5.78 -24.11 -6.65
C LEU A 246 -6.71 -25.29 -6.33
N GLY A 247 -7.77 -25.44 -7.09
CA GLY A 247 -8.78 -26.47 -6.95
C GLY A 247 -10.18 -25.90 -6.73
N GLY A 248 -11.16 -26.46 -7.42
CA GLY A 248 -12.55 -25.99 -7.38
C GLY A 248 -12.68 -24.55 -7.87
N ASP A 249 -13.30 -23.71 -7.06
CA ASP A 249 -13.51 -22.28 -7.32
C ASP A 249 -12.41 -21.38 -6.76
N THR A 250 -11.34 -21.95 -6.23
CA THR A 250 -10.24 -21.20 -5.57
C THR A 250 -9.11 -20.90 -6.56
N TRP A 251 -8.78 -19.63 -6.68
CA TRP A 251 -7.78 -19.12 -7.60
C TRP A 251 -6.74 -18.27 -6.87
N VAL A 252 -5.56 -18.17 -7.45
CA VAL A 252 -4.50 -17.24 -7.02
C VAL A 252 -3.97 -16.48 -8.23
N LEU A 253 -3.83 -15.17 -8.05
CA LEU A 253 -3.27 -14.24 -9.03
C LEU A 253 -1.90 -13.77 -8.56
N PHE A 254 -0.88 -13.95 -9.41
CA PHE A 254 0.48 -13.41 -9.23
C PHE A 254 0.72 -12.26 -10.22
N PRO A 255 0.40 -11.03 -9.83
CA PRO A 255 0.45 -9.92 -10.79
C PRO A 255 1.87 -9.43 -11.08
N TRP A 256 2.82 -9.69 -10.19
CA TRP A 256 4.21 -9.20 -10.28
C TRP A 256 4.28 -7.69 -10.43
N LEU A 257 3.44 -6.99 -9.70
CA LEU A 257 3.31 -5.54 -9.64
C LEU A 257 3.86 -5.01 -8.32
N GLY A 258 4.40 -3.80 -8.36
CA GLY A 258 4.76 -3.05 -7.16
C GLY A 258 3.55 -2.70 -6.31
N SER A 259 3.78 -2.24 -5.09
CA SER A 259 2.75 -2.04 -4.07
C SER A 259 1.57 -1.20 -4.54
N TYR A 260 1.81 -0.11 -5.26
CA TYR A 260 0.78 0.82 -5.70
C TYR A 260 -0.04 0.33 -6.89
N ALA A 261 0.61 -0.29 -7.87
CA ALA A 261 -0.08 -0.92 -8.99
C ALA A 261 -0.85 -2.18 -8.55
N PHE A 262 -0.30 -2.93 -7.59
CA PHE A 262 -0.99 -4.05 -6.95
C PHE A 262 -2.26 -3.59 -6.24
N LEU A 263 -2.18 -2.49 -5.47
CA LEU A 263 -3.34 -1.91 -4.78
C LEU A 263 -4.39 -1.41 -5.76
N ALA A 264 -3.98 -0.78 -6.86
CA ALA A 264 -4.89 -0.37 -7.93
C ALA A 264 -5.61 -1.57 -8.56
N LEU A 265 -4.89 -2.67 -8.83
CA LEU A 265 -5.47 -3.91 -9.35
C LEU A 265 -6.46 -4.54 -8.36
N GLU A 266 -6.10 -4.61 -7.08
CA GLU A 266 -6.98 -5.13 -6.04
C GLU A 266 -8.31 -4.36 -5.99
N ARG A 267 -8.24 -3.02 -6.03
CA ARG A 267 -9.43 -2.16 -6.03
C ARG A 267 -10.25 -2.30 -7.30
N MET A 268 -9.61 -2.38 -8.46
CA MET A 268 -10.30 -2.63 -9.73
C MET A 268 -11.06 -3.96 -9.69
N LEU A 269 -10.41 -5.02 -9.21
CA LEU A 269 -11.06 -6.33 -9.05
C LEU A 269 -12.27 -6.28 -8.12
N LYS A 270 -12.12 -5.64 -6.95
CA LYS A 270 -13.19 -5.55 -5.94
C LYS A 270 -14.35 -4.65 -6.37
N ILE A 271 -14.06 -3.51 -6.99
CA ILE A 271 -15.04 -2.47 -7.26
C ILE A 271 -15.70 -2.66 -8.63
N LYS A 272 -14.89 -2.98 -9.65
CA LYS A 272 -15.37 -3.00 -11.05
C LYS A 272 -15.63 -4.40 -11.60
N CYS A 273 -14.84 -5.40 -11.23
CA CYS A 273 -14.91 -6.73 -11.85
C CYS A 273 -15.62 -7.79 -10.99
N ALA A 274 -15.76 -7.58 -9.68
CA ALA A 274 -16.22 -8.61 -8.75
C ALA A 274 -17.60 -9.19 -9.08
N ALA A 275 -18.55 -8.37 -9.52
CA ALA A 275 -19.90 -8.80 -9.83
C ALA A 275 -19.94 -9.71 -11.07
N GLU A 276 -19.25 -9.34 -12.13
CA GLU A 276 -19.22 -10.06 -13.40
C GLU A 276 -18.49 -11.39 -13.28
N LEU A 277 -17.35 -11.39 -12.59
CA LEU A 277 -16.54 -12.59 -12.34
C LEU A 277 -17.16 -13.53 -11.27
N GLY A 278 -18.17 -13.06 -10.52
CA GLY A 278 -18.66 -13.78 -9.34
C GLY A 278 -17.59 -13.97 -8.29
N LEU A 279 -16.71 -12.98 -8.14
CA LEU A 279 -15.54 -12.98 -7.27
C LEU A 279 -15.98 -12.84 -5.80
N ARG A 280 -15.38 -13.65 -4.90
CA ARG A 280 -15.65 -13.65 -3.47
C ARG A 280 -14.40 -13.86 -2.67
N GLY A 281 -14.33 -13.23 -1.50
CA GLY A 281 -13.26 -13.48 -0.52
C GLY A 281 -11.88 -13.18 -1.10
N LEU A 282 -11.73 -12.05 -1.78
CA LEU A 282 -10.41 -11.61 -2.27
C LEU A 282 -9.55 -11.24 -1.08
N ASP A 283 -8.47 -12.02 -0.90
CA ASP A 283 -7.50 -11.92 0.17
C ASP A 283 -6.12 -11.60 -0.41
N PRO A 284 -5.63 -10.35 -0.26
CA PRO A 284 -4.36 -9.94 -0.81
C PRO A 284 -3.21 -10.18 0.15
N SER A 285 -2.16 -10.87 -0.29
CA SER A 285 -0.83 -10.87 0.33
C SER A 285 0.05 -9.85 -0.41
N ARG A 286 -0.10 -8.59 -0.06
CA ARG A 286 0.53 -7.45 -0.76
C ARG A 286 2.06 -7.47 -0.64
N PRO A 287 2.79 -7.18 -1.72
CA PRO A 287 2.35 -7.05 -3.12
C PRO A 287 2.57 -8.35 -3.92
N TYR A 288 2.53 -9.51 -3.30
CA TYR A 288 3.00 -10.76 -3.89
C TYR A 288 1.92 -11.52 -4.67
N PHE A 289 0.74 -11.71 -4.07
CA PHE A 289 -0.36 -12.45 -4.70
C PHE A 289 -1.72 -12.07 -4.12
N MET A 290 -2.78 -12.43 -4.82
CA MET A 290 -4.17 -12.33 -4.36
C MET A 290 -4.82 -13.70 -4.48
N GLN A 291 -5.43 -14.17 -3.40
CA GLN A 291 -6.23 -15.40 -3.41
C GLN A 291 -7.70 -15.05 -3.34
N PHE A 292 -8.52 -15.74 -4.13
CA PHE A 292 -9.96 -15.50 -4.18
C PHE A 292 -10.72 -16.71 -4.69
N LYS A 293 -12.03 -16.68 -4.50
CA LYS A 293 -12.96 -17.58 -5.16
C LYS A 293 -13.62 -16.89 -6.34
N MET A 294 -13.74 -17.59 -7.45
CA MET A 294 -14.30 -17.06 -8.68
C MET A 294 -15.18 -18.11 -9.37
N LYS A 295 -16.30 -17.66 -9.95
CA LYS A 295 -17.20 -18.53 -10.73
C LYS A 295 -16.82 -18.57 -12.20
N ALA A 296 -16.28 -17.46 -12.72
CA ALA A 296 -15.83 -17.37 -14.10
C ALA A 296 -14.62 -18.30 -14.33
N ASP A 297 -14.38 -18.66 -15.57
CA ASP A 297 -13.18 -19.35 -15.99
C ASP A 297 -12.00 -18.37 -16.23
N GLU A 298 -10.85 -18.92 -16.59
CA GLU A 298 -9.61 -18.16 -16.81
C GLU A 298 -9.76 -17.19 -17.99
N GLU A 299 -10.38 -17.61 -19.09
CA GLU A 299 -10.58 -16.78 -20.29
C GLU A 299 -11.46 -15.56 -19.97
N THR A 300 -12.63 -15.78 -19.37
CA THR A 300 -13.53 -14.72 -18.92
C THR A 300 -12.85 -13.74 -17.96
N PHE A 301 -12.00 -14.27 -17.05
CA PHE A 301 -11.25 -13.42 -16.12
C PHE A 301 -10.38 -12.41 -16.87
N PHE A 302 -9.58 -12.87 -17.83
CA PHE A 302 -8.70 -11.96 -18.57
C PHE A 302 -9.47 -11.02 -19.51
N GLU A 303 -10.56 -11.47 -20.13
CA GLU A 303 -11.41 -10.62 -20.96
C GLU A 303 -12.02 -9.48 -20.15
N VAL A 304 -12.61 -9.77 -18.99
CA VAL A 304 -13.22 -8.76 -18.12
C VAL A 304 -12.17 -7.74 -17.63
N LEU A 305 -11.02 -8.23 -17.17
CA LEU A 305 -9.95 -7.33 -16.73
C LEU A 305 -9.43 -6.44 -17.84
N ALA A 306 -9.21 -6.99 -19.03
CA ALA A 306 -8.73 -6.23 -20.17
C ALA A 306 -9.75 -5.18 -20.60
N ALA A 307 -11.05 -5.54 -20.65
CA ALA A 307 -12.11 -4.62 -20.98
C ALA A 307 -12.23 -3.45 -19.98
N GLU A 308 -12.03 -3.72 -18.66
CA GLU A 308 -12.00 -2.64 -17.66
C GLU A 308 -10.72 -1.80 -17.76
N ALA A 309 -9.57 -2.40 -18.01
CA ALA A 309 -8.30 -1.68 -18.15
C ALA A 309 -8.26 -0.74 -19.37
N GLU A 310 -9.01 -1.06 -20.44
CA GLU A 310 -9.13 -0.19 -21.63
C GLU A 310 -10.01 1.04 -21.43
N LYS A 311 -10.91 0.99 -20.44
CA LYS A 311 -11.79 2.13 -20.16
C LYS A 311 -10.98 3.30 -19.61
N ASP A 312 -11.35 4.50 -20.03
CA ASP A 312 -10.94 5.72 -19.35
C ASP A 312 -11.92 5.96 -18.19
N PHE A 313 -11.41 5.98 -16.96
CA PHE A 313 -12.21 6.23 -15.76
C PHE A 313 -11.47 7.16 -14.82
N ASP A 314 -12.22 7.90 -14.00
CA ASP A 314 -11.67 8.78 -12.99
C ASP A 314 -11.00 7.91 -11.90
N PRO A 315 -9.70 8.14 -11.56
CA PRO A 315 -9.02 7.46 -10.47
C PRO A 315 -9.80 7.40 -9.16
N ILE A 316 -10.64 8.40 -8.87
CA ILE A 316 -11.49 8.46 -7.68
C ILE A 316 -12.52 7.32 -7.61
N GLU A 317 -12.86 6.71 -8.73
CA GLU A 317 -13.77 5.57 -8.80
C GLU A 317 -13.19 4.30 -8.12
N LEU A 318 -11.87 4.25 -7.92
CA LEU A 318 -11.20 3.20 -7.17
C LEU A 318 -11.09 3.50 -5.66
N VAL A 319 -11.65 4.59 -5.18
CA VAL A 319 -11.78 4.92 -3.76
C VAL A 319 -13.19 4.59 -3.30
N TYR A 320 -13.34 3.75 -2.28
CA TYR A 320 -14.67 3.35 -1.80
C TYR A 320 -15.52 4.56 -1.40
N PRO A 321 -16.84 4.51 -1.63
CA PRO A 321 -17.75 5.56 -1.14
C PRO A 321 -17.61 5.75 0.38
N GLY A 322 -17.37 6.99 0.81
CA GLY A 322 -17.20 7.33 2.23
C GLY A 322 -15.86 6.97 2.85
N GLU A 323 -14.96 6.33 2.09
CA GLU A 323 -13.59 6.08 2.55
C GLU A 323 -12.76 7.37 2.52
N VAL A 324 -12.04 7.64 3.60
CA VAL A 324 -10.96 8.63 3.65
C VAL A 324 -9.67 7.88 3.93
N PRO A 325 -8.89 7.57 2.89
CA PRO A 325 -7.72 6.71 3.02
C PRO A 325 -6.53 7.50 3.56
N TYR A 326 -6.39 7.58 4.88
CA TYR A 326 -5.21 8.16 5.52
C TYR A 326 -4.00 7.24 5.29
N PHE A 327 -2.99 7.76 4.62
CA PHE A 327 -1.79 7.01 4.25
C PHE A 327 -0.49 7.72 4.61
N ASP A 328 -0.55 9.02 4.88
CA ASP A 328 0.59 9.85 5.28
C ASP A 328 0.34 10.50 6.65
N ARG A 329 1.44 10.88 7.32
CA ARG A 329 1.47 11.31 8.73
C ARG A 329 0.49 12.42 9.10
N TYR A 330 0.29 13.41 8.23
CA TYR A 330 -0.52 14.60 8.52
C TYR A 330 -1.84 14.64 7.74
N ASP A 331 -2.26 13.52 7.17
CA ASP A 331 -3.51 13.44 6.40
C ASP A 331 -4.74 13.80 7.23
N GLU A 332 -4.71 13.57 8.54
CA GLU A 332 -5.79 13.98 9.47
C GLU A 332 -6.03 15.51 9.49
N TYR A 333 -5.04 16.32 9.08
CA TYR A 333 -5.13 17.77 8.99
C TYR A 333 -5.37 18.29 7.57
N VAL A 334 -5.50 17.38 6.62
CA VAL A 334 -5.79 17.68 5.21
C VAL A 334 -7.30 17.50 4.96
N PRO A 335 -7.94 18.37 4.15
CA PRO A 335 -9.35 18.16 3.76
C PRO A 335 -9.58 16.76 3.18
N GLU A 336 -10.66 16.09 3.57
CA GLU A 336 -10.98 14.73 3.12
C GLU A 336 -10.99 14.59 1.59
N GLU A 337 -11.47 15.62 0.87
CA GLU A 337 -11.46 15.67 -0.59
C GLU A 337 -10.04 15.59 -1.18
N LEU A 338 -9.08 16.28 -0.55
CA LEU A 338 -7.68 16.25 -0.98
C LEU A 338 -7.00 14.94 -0.58
N VAL A 339 -7.32 14.37 0.58
CA VAL A 339 -6.82 13.04 0.97
C VAL A 339 -7.28 11.99 -0.04
N ARG A 340 -8.56 11.99 -0.39
CA ARG A 340 -9.13 11.08 -1.41
C ARG A 340 -8.47 11.27 -2.78
N LYS A 341 -8.31 12.52 -3.22
CA LYS A 341 -7.64 12.87 -4.48
C LYS A 341 -6.17 12.43 -4.45
N GLY A 342 -5.45 12.72 -3.37
CA GLY A 342 -4.04 12.33 -3.20
C GLY A 342 -3.84 10.83 -3.24
N PHE A 343 -4.76 10.06 -2.67
CA PHE A 343 -4.76 8.61 -2.76
C PHE A 343 -5.05 8.12 -4.18
N ALA A 344 -6.11 8.61 -4.81
CA ALA A 344 -6.55 8.16 -6.12
C ALA A 344 -5.53 8.46 -7.23
N GLU A 345 -4.99 9.70 -7.26
CA GLU A 345 -4.11 10.18 -8.33
C GLU A 345 -2.61 10.13 -7.97
N GLY A 346 -2.28 9.92 -6.70
CA GLY A 346 -0.89 9.98 -6.22
C GLY A 346 -0.37 8.67 -5.62
N VAL A 347 -1.26 7.81 -5.09
CA VAL A 347 -0.87 6.51 -4.50
C VAL A 347 -1.20 5.36 -5.44
N LEU A 348 -2.39 5.35 -6.08
CA LEU A 348 -2.75 4.28 -7.00
C LEU A 348 -1.99 4.43 -8.32
N ASP A 349 -1.10 3.48 -8.62
CA ASP A 349 -0.45 3.39 -9.95
C ASP A 349 -1.39 2.67 -10.93
N ILE A 350 -2.36 3.43 -11.44
CA ILE A 350 -3.37 2.93 -12.37
C ILE A 350 -2.76 2.60 -13.73
N GLU A 351 -1.81 3.41 -14.18
CA GLU A 351 -1.15 3.20 -15.47
C GLU A 351 -0.33 1.91 -15.48
N GLY A 352 0.51 1.70 -14.47
CA GLY A 352 1.28 0.46 -14.33
C GLY A 352 0.37 -0.77 -14.19
N MET A 353 -0.75 -0.64 -13.49
CA MET A 353 -1.76 -1.69 -13.37
C MET A 353 -2.39 -2.01 -14.74
N LYS A 354 -2.86 -0.98 -15.50
CA LYS A 354 -3.46 -1.15 -16.84
C LYS A 354 -2.49 -1.82 -17.82
N GLN A 355 -1.24 -1.35 -17.87
CA GLN A 355 -0.20 -1.92 -18.73
C GLN A 355 0.02 -3.41 -18.42
N ARG A 356 0.07 -3.78 -17.14
CA ARG A 356 0.21 -5.17 -16.72
C ARG A 356 -0.98 -6.04 -17.13
N VAL A 357 -2.19 -5.59 -16.87
CA VAL A 357 -3.41 -6.31 -17.22
C VAL A 357 -3.49 -6.54 -18.74
N LEU A 358 -3.23 -5.50 -19.53
CA LEU A 358 -3.26 -5.61 -20.99
C LEU A 358 -2.18 -6.55 -21.54
N SER A 359 -1.03 -6.65 -20.86
CA SER A 359 0.05 -7.61 -21.24
C SER A 359 -0.36 -9.08 -21.06
N TRP A 360 -1.43 -9.36 -20.35
CA TRP A 360 -1.91 -10.74 -20.17
C TRP A 360 -2.79 -11.25 -21.33
N ARG A 361 -3.26 -10.38 -22.21
CA ARG A 361 -4.04 -10.78 -23.40
C ARG A 361 -3.32 -11.81 -24.28
N ASP A 362 -2.00 -11.73 -24.36
CA ASP A 362 -1.21 -12.66 -25.17
C ASP A 362 -1.05 -14.02 -24.50
N HIS A 363 -1.60 -14.21 -23.30
CA HIS A 363 -1.54 -15.43 -22.50
C HIS A 363 -2.91 -16.11 -22.32
N ALA A 364 -4.01 -15.47 -22.81
CA ALA A 364 -5.38 -16.00 -22.78
C ALA A 364 -5.69 -16.97 -23.94
#